data_1a35c40a53a6bc83c111f7207c3b80b2
#
_entry.id   1a35c40a53a6bc83c111f7207c3b80b2
#
_cell.length_a   1.000
_cell.length_b   1.000
_cell.length_c   1.000
_cell.angle_alpha   90.00
_cell.angle_beta   90.00
_cell.angle_gamma   90.00
#
_symmetry.space_group_name_H-M   'P 1'
#
loop_
_entity.id
_entity.type
_entity.pdbx_description
1 polymer ?
#
loop_
_entity_poly.entity_id
_entity_poly.type
_entity_poly.pdbx_seq_one_letter_code
_entity_poly.pdbx_strand_id
1 'polypeptide(L)'
;MSAASPAAPRAVAASFLERLARWLGLSGVDGSAGEPPGADDDEPASHVPSAASAVHVFLDEGLLHVEGGVLKLACQDAAFAREFRLEDVRLVCVHGRAGVTTPAIRALAVAGASLMVRDAAGRLVAHLVGAGADSGLRRAQYAACDDPKRRLGLARSFVIAKIDSARGLLRKRGGAGQALGRMSDLSCAAASAPSLDALMGVEGAAAAEAFRAWPALLAPDTGFRFEGRVRRPPTDPVNALLSYAYAVVAGEALVAAAAARLDPFVGFLHAERPGRPALALDLMEPLRAIVAERAVLRLVNRKMIAAHDFLQSDGGAVSLSLDARKRLVAEIETRWSEPAPAVFGTGRDWRSALFQEAAALADAIRDGAPFACRLRLP
;
A
#
# COMPACT_ATOMS: atom_id res chain seq x y z
N MET A 1 4.49 -47.95 -26.17
CA MET A 1 5.19 -46.95 -25.37
C MET A 1 4.14 -46.05 -24.78
N SER A 2 3.77 -46.29 -23.52
CA SER A 2 2.68 -45.61 -22.82
C SER A 2 3.25 -44.38 -22.10
N ALA A 3 2.73 -43.20 -22.42
CA ALA A 3 3.09 -41.96 -21.75
C ALA A 3 2.36 -41.86 -20.41
N ALA A 4 3.10 -41.79 -19.32
CA ALA A 4 2.57 -41.56 -17.99
C ALA A 4 2.11 -40.09 -17.86
N SER A 5 0.83 -39.94 -17.53
CA SER A 5 0.22 -38.64 -17.15
C SER A 5 0.74 -38.19 -15.78
N PRO A 6 1.07 -36.90 -15.56
CA PRO A 6 1.50 -36.46 -14.25
C PRO A 6 0.31 -36.44 -13.29
N ALA A 7 0.45 -37.13 -12.15
CA ALA A 7 -0.55 -37.19 -11.10
C ALA A 7 -0.78 -35.81 -10.47
N ALA A 8 -2.05 -35.49 -10.25
CA ALA A 8 -2.61 -34.18 -9.95
C ALA A 8 -2.21 -33.63 -8.56
N PRO A 9 -2.16 -32.30 -8.39
CA PRO A 9 -1.91 -31.59 -7.11
C PRO A 9 -3.03 -31.75 -6.06
N ARG A 10 -4.09 -32.50 -6.36
CA ARG A 10 -5.26 -32.69 -5.46
C ARG A 10 -4.97 -33.57 -4.22
N ALA A 11 -4.05 -34.51 -4.27
CA ALA A 11 -3.81 -35.43 -3.17
C ALA A 11 -3.04 -34.77 -1.99
N VAL A 12 -2.19 -33.77 -2.25
CA VAL A 12 -1.40 -33.09 -1.22
C VAL A 12 -2.29 -32.08 -0.46
N ALA A 13 -3.21 -31.42 -1.14
CA ALA A 13 -4.16 -30.48 -0.52
C ALA A 13 -5.16 -31.19 0.41
N ALA A 14 -5.66 -32.37 0.03
CA ALA A 14 -6.58 -33.15 0.87
C ALA A 14 -5.91 -33.59 2.18
N SER A 15 -4.66 -34.07 2.12
CA SER A 15 -3.92 -34.49 3.32
C SER A 15 -3.57 -33.38 4.29
N PHE A 16 -3.39 -32.16 3.77
CA PHE A 16 -3.16 -30.95 4.59
C PHE A 16 -4.45 -30.53 5.31
N LEU A 17 -5.55 -30.44 4.60
CA LEU A 17 -6.85 -30.07 5.16
C LEU A 17 -7.35 -31.07 6.20
N GLU A 18 -7.14 -32.36 5.99
CA GLU A 18 -7.49 -33.41 6.95
C GLU A 18 -6.61 -33.38 8.22
N ARG A 19 -5.33 -33.06 8.10
CA ARG A 19 -4.45 -32.86 9.26
C ARG A 19 -4.78 -31.59 10.02
N LEU A 20 -5.11 -30.53 9.30
CA LEU A 20 -5.52 -29.26 9.88
C LEU A 20 -6.87 -29.40 10.60
N ALA A 21 -7.84 -30.10 10.01
CA ALA A 21 -9.13 -30.37 10.65
C ALA A 21 -8.98 -31.18 11.94
N ARG A 22 -8.10 -32.18 11.96
CA ARG A 22 -7.76 -32.95 13.18
C ARG A 22 -7.08 -32.11 14.24
N TRP A 23 -6.19 -31.21 13.84
CA TRP A 23 -5.46 -30.31 14.74
C TRP A 23 -6.39 -29.23 15.35
N LEU A 24 -7.38 -28.75 14.58
CA LEU A 24 -8.39 -27.78 15.02
C LEU A 24 -9.55 -28.43 15.80
N GLY A 25 -9.56 -29.74 16.01
CA GLY A 25 -10.65 -30.42 16.72
C GLY A 25 -11.98 -30.41 15.97
N LEU A 26 -11.98 -30.18 14.66
CA LEU A 26 -13.16 -30.11 13.79
C LEU A 26 -13.60 -31.51 13.34
N SER A 27 -14.01 -32.34 14.27
CA SER A 27 -14.71 -33.59 13.97
C SER A 27 -16.21 -33.34 13.96
N GLY A 28 -16.83 -33.29 12.79
CA GLY A 28 -18.26 -33.24 12.57
C GLY A 28 -18.84 -31.82 12.49
N VAL A 29 -18.97 -31.29 11.29
CA VAL A 29 -19.78 -30.07 11.06
C VAL A 29 -21.18 -30.53 10.69
N ASP A 30 -22.07 -30.58 11.69
CA ASP A 30 -23.52 -30.54 11.44
C ASP A 30 -23.93 -29.07 11.20
N GLY A 31 -24.50 -28.86 10.01
CA GLY A 31 -24.88 -27.53 9.57
C GLY A 31 -26.17 -27.02 10.23
N SER A 32 -26.04 -26.26 11.29
CA SER A 32 -27.12 -25.35 11.75
C SER A 32 -26.56 -23.91 11.78
N ALA A 33 -26.77 -23.20 10.67
CA ALA A 33 -26.53 -21.77 10.62
C ALA A 33 -27.66 -21.05 11.36
N GLY A 34 -27.36 -20.47 12.52
CA GLY A 34 -28.23 -19.47 13.14
C GLY A 34 -28.29 -18.21 12.27
N GLU A 35 -29.51 -17.69 12.08
CA GLU A 35 -29.73 -16.41 11.39
C GLU A 35 -28.99 -15.26 12.11
N PRO A 36 -28.43 -14.30 11.36
CA PRO A 36 -27.82 -13.12 11.97
C PRO A 36 -28.90 -12.20 12.56
N PRO A 37 -28.61 -11.49 13.66
CA PRO A 37 -29.52 -10.47 14.19
C PRO A 37 -29.71 -9.36 13.16
N GLY A 38 -30.96 -8.86 13.06
CA GLY A 38 -31.39 -7.85 12.10
C GLY A 38 -30.51 -6.61 12.13
N ALA A 39 -30.23 -6.10 10.96
CA ALA A 39 -29.54 -4.83 10.78
C ALA A 39 -30.48 -3.70 11.16
N ASP A 40 -30.23 -3.03 12.27
CA ASP A 40 -30.76 -1.71 12.56
C ASP A 40 -30.04 -0.69 11.65
N ASP A 41 -30.83 0.16 10.98
CA ASP A 41 -30.40 1.24 10.11
C ASP A 41 -29.80 2.41 10.93
N ASP A 42 -28.64 2.19 11.57
CA ASP A 42 -27.84 3.26 12.11
C ASP A 42 -26.75 3.63 11.11
N GLU A 43 -26.76 4.88 10.64
CA GLU A 43 -25.70 5.48 9.83
C GLU A 43 -24.35 5.20 10.47
N PRO A 44 -23.40 4.52 9.77
CA PRO A 44 -22.08 4.32 10.34
C PRO A 44 -21.34 5.66 10.35
N ALA A 45 -21.26 6.27 11.53
CA ALA A 45 -20.34 7.36 11.78
C ALA A 45 -18.96 7.01 11.19
N SER A 46 -18.36 7.96 10.47
CA SER A 46 -17.01 7.85 9.90
C SER A 46 -15.99 7.78 11.04
N HIS A 47 -15.90 6.61 11.68
CA HIS A 47 -14.95 6.36 12.75
C HIS A 47 -13.58 6.06 12.14
N VAL A 48 -12.67 7.03 12.18
CA VAL A 48 -11.26 6.80 11.88
C VAL A 48 -10.64 6.05 13.08
N PRO A 49 -10.29 4.76 12.94
CA PRO A 49 -9.75 4.00 14.06
C PRO A 49 -8.41 4.57 14.50
N SER A 50 -8.23 4.79 15.80
CA SER A 50 -7.04 5.42 16.37
C SER A 50 -5.96 4.42 16.64
N ALA A 51 -5.47 3.57 16.01
CA ALA A 51 -4.30 2.67 16.18
C ALA A 51 -4.41 1.28 15.50
N ALA A 52 -5.27 1.15 14.51
CA ALA A 52 -5.43 -0.13 13.82
C ALA A 52 -4.17 -0.51 13.02
N SER A 53 -3.72 -1.74 13.19
CA SER A 53 -2.49 -2.27 12.61
C SER A 53 -2.71 -2.95 11.27
N ALA A 54 -1.70 -2.91 10.41
CA ALA A 54 -1.63 -3.78 9.24
C ALA A 54 -0.93 -5.09 9.62
N VAL A 55 -1.54 -6.22 9.27
CA VAL A 55 -1.01 -7.56 9.48
C VAL A 55 -0.45 -8.09 8.16
N HIS A 56 0.86 -8.29 8.08
CA HIS A 56 1.53 -8.82 6.91
C HIS A 56 1.89 -10.29 7.12
N VAL A 57 1.34 -11.17 6.30
CA VAL A 57 1.53 -12.63 6.37
C VAL A 57 2.47 -13.09 5.27
N PHE A 58 3.66 -13.57 5.63
CA PHE A 58 4.69 -14.10 4.73
C PHE A 58 4.86 -15.60 4.94
N LEU A 59 3.79 -16.36 4.80
CA LEU A 59 3.79 -17.81 4.96
C LEU A 59 3.31 -18.48 3.69
N ASP A 60 4.03 -19.54 3.28
CA ASP A 60 3.60 -20.39 2.17
C ASP A 60 2.61 -21.47 2.63
N GLU A 61 2.64 -21.80 3.92
CA GLU A 61 1.71 -22.73 4.57
C GLU A 61 1.21 -22.12 5.88
N GLY A 62 -0.10 -21.95 6.01
CA GLY A 62 -0.75 -21.37 7.17
C GLY A 62 -2.21 -21.08 6.88
N LEU A 63 -2.98 -20.83 7.93
CA LEU A 63 -4.40 -20.54 7.85
C LEU A 63 -4.76 -19.35 8.76
N LEU A 64 -5.36 -18.35 8.17
CA LEU A 64 -6.03 -17.28 8.90
C LEU A 64 -7.46 -17.71 9.18
N HIS A 65 -7.83 -17.74 10.45
CA HIS A 65 -9.20 -18.04 10.93
C HIS A 65 -9.58 -17.08 12.06
N VAL A 66 -10.85 -17.06 12.41
CA VAL A 66 -11.37 -16.22 13.51
C VAL A 66 -12.03 -17.11 14.54
N GLU A 67 -11.74 -16.81 15.81
CA GLU A 67 -12.36 -17.44 16.96
C GLU A 67 -12.53 -16.40 18.08
N GLY A 68 -13.74 -16.26 18.63
CA GLY A 68 -14.03 -15.35 19.75
C GLY A 68 -13.67 -13.87 19.50
N GLY A 69 -13.80 -13.37 18.27
CA GLY A 69 -13.43 -11.98 17.92
C GLY A 69 -11.92 -11.74 17.73
N VAL A 70 -11.13 -12.82 17.72
CA VAL A 70 -9.69 -12.80 17.53
C VAL A 70 -9.36 -13.41 16.18
N LEU A 71 -8.58 -12.68 15.37
CA LEU A 71 -7.96 -13.21 14.14
C LEU A 71 -6.72 -14.01 14.54
N LYS A 72 -6.71 -15.29 14.20
CA LYS A 72 -5.62 -16.21 14.53
C LYS A 72 -4.91 -16.66 13.25
N LEU A 73 -3.60 -16.63 13.27
CA LEU A 73 -2.74 -17.23 12.26
C LEU A 73 -2.22 -18.56 12.78
N ALA A 74 -2.73 -19.67 12.22
CA ALA A 74 -2.27 -21.01 12.48
C ALA A 74 -1.26 -21.44 11.41
N CYS A 75 -0.15 -22.06 11.82
CA CYS A 75 0.84 -22.68 10.94
C CYS A 75 1.35 -23.98 11.56
N GLN A 76 2.08 -24.79 10.78
CA GLN A 76 2.62 -26.07 11.26
C GLN A 76 3.62 -25.89 12.41
N ASP A 77 4.38 -24.80 12.39
CA ASP A 77 5.26 -24.43 13.49
C ASP A 77 4.51 -23.47 14.43
N ALA A 78 4.18 -23.95 15.62
CA ALA A 78 3.48 -23.18 16.65
C ALA A 78 4.24 -21.89 17.07
N ALA A 79 5.57 -21.83 16.86
CA ALA A 79 6.37 -20.64 17.13
C ALA A 79 5.96 -19.43 16.26
N PHE A 80 5.34 -19.67 15.12
CA PHE A 80 4.84 -18.63 14.22
C PHE A 80 3.34 -18.33 14.39
N ALA A 81 2.63 -19.03 15.29
CA ALA A 81 1.24 -18.71 15.61
C ALA A 81 1.14 -17.29 16.18
N ARG A 82 0.15 -16.51 15.73
CA ARG A 82 -0.09 -15.15 16.18
C ARG A 82 -1.59 -14.90 16.30
N GLU A 83 -1.93 -14.04 17.23
CA GLU A 83 -3.30 -13.64 17.50
C GLU A 83 -3.42 -12.11 17.46
N PHE A 84 -4.51 -11.62 16.86
CA PHE A 84 -4.80 -10.20 16.70
C PHE A 84 -6.28 -9.95 17.02
N ARG A 85 -6.57 -8.97 17.88
CA ARG A 85 -7.97 -8.56 18.08
C ARG A 85 -8.50 -7.95 16.79
N LEU A 86 -9.67 -8.35 16.33
CA LEU A 86 -10.25 -7.86 15.07
C LEU A 86 -10.41 -6.34 15.05
N GLU A 87 -10.73 -5.73 16.19
CA GLU A 87 -10.88 -4.27 16.33
C GLU A 87 -9.57 -3.51 16.10
N ASP A 88 -8.42 -4.16 16.31
CA ASP A 88 -7.10 -3.58 16.09
C ASP A 88 -6.56 -3.82 14.67
N VAL A 89 -7.28 -4.59 13.84
CA VAL A 89 -6.87 -4.92 12.48
C VAL A 89 -7.61 -4.05 11.48
N ARG A 90 -6.85 -3.31 10.67
CA ARG A 90 -7.40 -2.55 9.55
C ARG A 90 -7.11 -3.19 8.20
N LEU A 91 -5.97 -3.82 8.08
CA LEU A 91 -5.53 -4.46 6.86
C LEU A 91 -4.89 -5.80 7.17
N VAL A 92 -5.28 -6.84 6.45
CA VAL A 92 -4.54 -8.10 6.34
C VAL A 92 -3.95 -8.17 4.95
N CYS A 93 -2.64 -8.33 4.85
CA CYS A 93 -1.92 -8.45 3.59
C CYS A 93 -1.22 -9.79 3.51
N VAL A 94 -1.70 -10.69 2.66
CA VAL A 94 -1.09 -12.01 2.42
C VAL A 94 -0.08 -11.89 1.29
N HIS A 95 1.21 -12.17 1.59
CA HIS A 95 2.33 -12.13 0.65
C HIS A 95 2.78 -13.54 0.18
N GLY A 96 2.12 -14.57 0.65
CA GLY A 96 2.44 -15.98 0.36
C GLY A 96 1.20 -16.74 -0.07
N ARG A 97 1.18 -18.03 0.25
CA ARG A 97 0.08 -18.95 -0.08
C ARG A 97 -0.79 -19.34 1.12
N ALA A 98 -0.70 -18.59 2.23
CA ALA A 98 -1.53 -18.83 3.39
C ALA A 98 -3.03 -18.79 3.01
N GLY A 99 -3.81 -19.73 3.53
CA GLY A 99 -5.25 -19.76 3.37
C GLY A 99 -5.94 -18.75 4.27
N VAL A 100 -7.15 -18.31 3.88
CA VAL A 100 -8.02 -17.48 4.70
C VAL A 100 -9.40 -18.13 4.73
N THR A 101 -9.93 -18.40 5.91
CA THR A 101 -11.26 -19.03 6.03
C THR A 101 -12.37 -18.05 5.69
N THR A 102 -13.50 -18.55 5.18
CA THR A 102 -14.69 -17.73 4.92
C THR A 102 -15.21 -17.01 6.18
N PRO A 103 -15.22 -17.61 7.38
CA PRO A 103 -15.53 -16.89 8.61
C PRO A 103 -14.57 -15.72 8.88
N ALA A 104 -13.27 -15.87 8.63
CA ALA A 104 -12.30 -14.77 8.78
C ALA A 104 -12.55 -13.65 7.77
N ILE A 105 -12.82 -13.99 6.50
CA ILE A 105 -13.18 -13.01 5.47
C ILE A 105 -14.42 -12.20 5.90
N ARG A 106 -15.46 -12.88 6.39
CA ARG A 106 -16.70 -12.23 6.86
C ARG A 106 -16.43 -11.32 8.05
N ALA A 107 -15.68 -11.80 9.04
CA ALA A 107 -15.36 -11.04 10.25
C ALA A 107 -14.53 -9.78 9.92
N LEU A 108 -13.52 -9.89 9.03
CA LEU A 108 -12.75 -8.74 8.55
C LEU A 108 -13.65 -7.71 7.85
N ALA A 109 -14.56 -8.17 6.97
CA ALA A 109 -15.49 -7.28 6.28
C ALA A 109 -16.44 -6.54 7.23
N VAL A 110 -16.98 -7.23 8.25
CA VAL A 110 -17.84 -6.62 9.27
C VAL A 110 -17.05 -5.63 10.13
N ALA A 111 -15.80 -5.94 10.47
CA ALA A 111 -14.91 -5.04 11.21
C ALA A 111 -14.40 -3.84 10.36
N GLY A 112 -14.79 -3.75 9.09
CA GLY A 112 -14.28 -2.71 8.18
C GLY A 112 -12.80 -2.88 7.80
N ALA A 113 -12.20 -4.03 8.09
CA ALA A 113 -10.84 -4.36 7.74
C ALA A 113 -10.75 -4.85 6.29
N SER A 114 -9.67 -4.48 5.61
CA SER A 114 -9.41 -4.92 4.23
C SER A 114 -8.53 -6.16 4.19
N LEU A 115 -8.77 -7.03 3.21
CA LEU A 115 -7.91 -8.16 2.90
C LEU A 115 -7.27 -7.94 1.54
N MET A 116 -5.95 -8.05 1.46
CA MET A 116 -5.16 -7.95 0.23
C MET A 116 -4.34 -9.21 0.02
N VAL A 117 -4.26 -9.66 -1.22
CA VAL A 117 -3.37 -10.74 -1.65
C VAL A 117 -2.35 -10.17 -2.62
N ARG A 118 -1.08 -10.44 -2.39
CA ARG A 118 0.03 -9.99 -3.23
C ARG A 118 0.81 -11.17 -3.77
N ASP A 119 1.37 -10.98 -4.97
CA ASP A 119 2.34 -11.92 -5.52
C ASP A 119 3.76 -11.70 -4.93
N ALA A 120 4.70 -12.54 -5.33
CA ALA A 120 6.09 -12.47 -4.88
C ALA A 120 6.81 -11.16 -5.25
N ALA A 121 6.34 -10.45 -6.27
CA ALA A 121 6.86 -9.14 -6.67
C ALA A 121 6.19 -7.97 -5.92
N GLY A 122 5.32 -8.27 -4.95
CA GLY A 122 4.57 -7.27 -4.18
C GLY A 122 3.37 -6.67 -4.92
N ARG A 123 3.04 -7.18 -6.12
CA ARG A 123 1.89 -6.66 -6.90
C ARG A 123 0.58 -7.15 -6.30
N LEU A 124 -0.40 -6.28 -6.29
CA LEU A 124 -1.76 -6.62 -5.87
C LEU A 124 -2.37 -7.64 -6.85
N VAL A 125 -2.80 -8.79 -6.33
CA VAL A 125 -3.51 -9.85 -7.07
C VAL A 125 -5.01 -9.76 -6.81
N ALA A 126 -5.38 -9.58 -5.54
CA ALA A 126 -6.76 -9.47 -5.11
C ALA A 126 -6.89 -8.52 -3.92
N HIS A 127 -8.06 -7.91 -3.82
CA HIS A 127 -8.41 -6.99 -2.76
C HIS A 127 -9.89 -7.18 -2.41
N LEU A 128 -10.17 -7.28 -1.14
CA LEU A 128 -11.53 -7.43 -0.61
C LEU A 128 -11.79 -6.31 0.37
N VAL A 129 -12.87 -5.58 0.14
CA VAL A 129 -13.42 -4.56 1.04
C VAL A 129 -14.85 -4.92 1.40
N GLY A 130 -15.32 -4.40 2.54
CA GLY A 130 -16.72 -4.53 2.94
C GLY A 130 -17.68 -3.96 1.89
N ALA A 131 -18.92 -4.43 1.88
CA ALA A 131 -19.94 -4.16 0.85
C ALA A 131 -20.50 -2.71 0.84
N GLY A 132 -19.95 -1.79 1.63
CA GLY A 132 -20.39 -0.39 1.67
C GLY A 132 -20.00 0.37 0.42
N ALA A 133 -20.93 0.64 -0.49
CA ALA A 133 -20.73 1.51 -1.64
C ALA A 133 -21.55 2.80 -1.48
N ASP A 134 -20.90 3.95 -1.76
CA ASP A 134 -21.59 5.25 -1.90
C ASP A 134 -21.69 5.57 -3.39
N SER A 135 -22.84 5.25 -3.99
CA SER A 135 -23.07 5.45 -5.42
C SER A 135 -23.12 6.94 -5.79
N GLY A 136 -23.59 7.79 -4.87
CA GLY A 136 -23.63 9.25 -5.07
C GLY A 136 -22.20 9.82 -5.16
N LEU A 137 -21.35 9.47 -4.21
CA LEU A 137 -19.95 9.88 -4.19
C LEU A 137 -19.18 9.38 -5.41
N ARG A 138 -19.39 8.11 -5.83
CA ARG A 138 -18.72 7.57 -7.03
C ARG A 138 -19.13 8.30 -8.30
N ARG A 139 -20.43 8.63 -8.46
CA ARG A 139 -20.89 9.45 -9.58
C ARG A 139 -20.25 10.84 -9.57
N ALA A 140 -20.14 11.48 -8.39
CA ALA A 140 -19.45 12.76 -8.25
C ALA A 140 -17.95 12.64 -8.58
N GLN A 141 -17.30 11.55 -8.20
CA GLN A 141 -15.90 11.26 -8.55
C GLN A 141 -15.72 11.13 -10.07
N TYR A 142 -16.59 10.37 -10.75
CA TYR A 142 -16.51 10.18 -12.20
C TYR A 142 -16.76 11.51 -12.92
N ALA A 143 -17.77 12.28 -12.51
CA ALA A 143 -18.02 13.61 -13.06
C ALA A 143 -16.84 14.58 -12.83
N ALA A 144 -16.17 14.50 -11.68
CA ALA A 144 -14.97 15.30 -11.42
C ALA A 144 -13.78 14.87 -12.28
N CYS A 145 -13.69 13.58 -12.63
CA CYS A 145 -12.66 13.06 -13.54
C CYS A 145 -12.92 13.48 -15.00
N ASP A 146 -14.18 13.53 -15.42
CA ASP A 146 -14.61 13.91 -16.77
C ASP A 146 -14.55 15.42 -17.00
N ASP A 147 -14.61 16.24 -15.94
CA ASP A 147 -14.42 17.70 -16.03
C ASP A 147 -12.92 18.05 -16.07
N PRO A 148 -12.38 18.55 -17.21
CA PRO A 148 -10.95 18.84 -17.34
C PRO A 148 -10.41 19.84 -16.31
N LYS A 149 -11.22 20.80 -15.88
CA LYS A 149 -10.81 21.83 -14.89
C LYS A 149 -10.72 21.22 -13.49
N ARG A 150 -11.72 20.46 -13.08
CA ARG A 150 -11.74 19.78 -11.78
C ARG A 150 -10.65 18.73 -11.71
N ARG A 151 -10.53 17.89 -12.72
CA ARG A 151 -9.49 16.88 -12.84
C ARG A 151 -8.10 17.49 -12.69
N LEU A 152 -7.80 18.55 -13.45
CA LEU A 152 -6.52 19.25 -13.39
C LEU A 152 -6.25 19.85 -12.00
N GLY A 153 -7.27 20.46 -11.36
CA GLY A 153 -7.16 21.01 -10.01
C GLY A 153 -6.78 19.95 -8.98
N LEU A 154 -7.44 18.80 -9.00
CA LEU A 154 -7.16 17.66 -8.12
C LEU A 154 -5.78 17.06 -8.41
N ALA A 155 -5.42 16.85 -9.67
CA ALA A 155 -4.12 16.34 -10.07
C ALA A 155 -2.95 17.23 -9.64
N ARG A 156 -3.11 18.58 -9.80
CA ARG A 156 -2.10 19.55 -9.33
C ARG A 156 -1.81 19.39 -7.85
N SER A 157 -2.82 19.18 -7.01
CA SER A 157 -2.64 19.06 -5.57
C SER A 157 -1.77 17.86 -5.19
N PHE A 158 -1.92 16.72 -5.86
CA PHE A 158 -1.07 15.55 -5.65
C PHE A 158 0.36 15.76 -6.15
N VAL A 159 0.54 16.39 -7.31
CA VAL A 159 1.87 16.65 -7.88
C VAL A 159 2.65 17.63 -7.00
N ILE A 160 2.02 18.71 -6.54
CA ILE A 160 2.65 19.65 -5.61
C ILE A 160 3.07 18.95 -4.32
N ALA A 161 2.16 18.17 -3.71
CA ALA A 161 2.46 17.44 -2.48
C ALA A 161 3.60 16.41 -2.66
N LYS A 162 3.67 15.74 -3.82
CA LYS A 162 4.78 14.86 -4.21
C LYS A 162 6.11 15.62 -4.27
N ILE A 163 6.15 16.74 -5.00
CA ILE A 163 7.36 17.54 -5.18
C ILE A 163 7.84 18.08 -3.83
N ASP A 164 6.93 18.62 -3.02
CA ASP A 164 7.25 19.16 -1.70
C ASP A 164 7.77 18.07 -0.76
N SER A 165 7.18 16.86 -0.80
CA SER A 165 7.65 15.73 0.01
C SER A 165 9.03 15.23 -0.41
N ALA A 166 9.29 15.13 -1.71
CA ALA A 166 10.62 14.77 -2.22
C ALA A 166 11.66 15.84 -1.84
N ARG A 167 11.31 17.13 -1.96
CA ARG A 167 12.14 18.24 -1.53
C ARG A 167 12.43 18.19 -0.02
N GLY A 168 11.41 17.89 0.81
CA GLY A 168 11.57 17.69 2.24
C GLY A 168 12.55 16.56 2.58
N LEU A 169 12.48 15.44 1.85
CA LEU A 169 13.42 14.33 2.01
C LEU A 169 14.87 14.75 1.70
N LEU A 170 15.09 15.42 0.56
CA LEU A 170 16.41 15.90 0.18
C LEU A 170 16.97 16.90 1.20
N ARG A 171 16.16 17.84 1.69
CA ARG A 171 16.55 18.83 2.70
C ARG A 171 17.01 18.17 4.00
N LYS A 172 16.24 17.21 4.51
CA LYS A 172 16.56 16.48 5.76
C LYS A 172 17.84 15.65 5.68
N ARG A 173 18.30 15.36 4.47
CA ARG A 173 19.51 14.56 4.22
C ARG A 173 20.70 15.37 3.74
N GLY A 174 20.63 16.71 3.80
CA GLY A 174 21.72 17.58 3.36
C GLY A 174 21.87 17.68 1.86
N GLY A 175 20.78 17.49 1.11
CA GLY A 175 20.77 17.59 -0.36
C GLY A 175 21.26 18.94 -0.87
N ALA A 176 21.86 18.94 -2.07
CA ALA A 176 22.44 20.11 -2.71
C ALA A 176 21.40 21.24 -2.85
N GLY A 177 21.72 22.44 -2.38
CA GLY A 177 20.84 23.61 -2.40
C GLY A 177 20.26 23.92 -3.78
N GLN A 178 21.05 23.67 -4.86
CA GLN A 178 20.61 23.86 -6.24
C GLN A 178 19.43 22.93 -6.62
N ALA A 179 19.44 21.65 -6.19
CA ALA A 179 18.32 20.74 -6.42
C ALA A 179 17.07 21.19 -5.68
N LEU A 180 17.21 21.68 -4.44
CA LEU A 180 16.11 22.21 -3.65
C LEU A 180 15.46 23.45 -4.29
N GLY A 181 16.27 24.34 -4.86
CA GLY A 181 15.80 25.50 -5.63
C GLY A 181 14.99 25.09 -6.86
N ARG A 182 15.58 24.22 -7.72
CA ARG A 182 14.88 23.71 -8.92
C ARG A 182 13.57 23.01 -8.58
N MET A 183 13.52 22.21 -7.50
CA MET A 183 12.27 21.57 -7.07
C MET A 183 11.23 22.55 -6.55
N SER A 184 11.67 23.69 -5.95
CA SER A 184 10.75 24.76 -5.58
C SER A 184 10.12 25.41 -6.82
N ASP A 185 10.92 25.69 -7.84
CA ASP A 185 10.43 26.28 -9.11
C ASP A 185 9.45 25.31 -9.80
N LEU A 186 9.75 23.99 -9.78
CA LEU A 186 8.87 22.97 -10.34
C LEU A 186 7.56 22.84 -9.54
N SER A 187 7.56 23.02 -8.21
CA SER A 187 6.33 23.07 -7.41
C SER A 187 5.45 24.26 -7.79
N CYS A 188 6.04 25.44 -8.01
CA CYS A 188 5.34 26.60 -8.53
C CYS A 188 4.81 26.38 -9.95
N ALA A 189 5.59 25.77 -10.84
CA ALA A 189 5.17 25.42 -12.19
C ALA A 189 4.01 24.42 -12.20
N ALA A 190 4.00 23.44 -11.29
CA ALA A 190 2.89 22.51 -11.14
C ALA A 190 1.59 23.23 -10.75
N ALA A 191 1.65 24.25 -9.90
CA ALA A 191 0.48 25.02 -9.49
C ALA A 191 -0.16 25.78 -10.65
N SER A 192 0.63 26.24 -11.62
CA SER A 192 0.19 27.02 -12.78
C SER A 192 0.09 26.20 -14.10
N ALA A 193 0.35 24.88 -14.07
CA ALA A 193 0.33 24.04 -15.27
C ALA A 193 -1.02 24.14 -16.01
N PRO A 194 -1.06 24.50 -17.32
CA PRO A 194 -2.32 24.81 -18.00
C PRO A 194 -3.13 23.56 -18.39
N SER A 195 -2.52 22.40 -18.40
CA SER A 195 -3.14 21.12 -18.81
C SER A 195 -2.56 19.95 -18.02
N LEU A 196 -3.22 18.80 -18.08
CA LEU A 196 -2.74 17.57 -17.46
C LEU A 196 -1.40 17.12 -18.07
N ASP A 197 -1.22 17.27 -19.38
CA ASP A 197 0.03 16.91 -20.07
C ASP A 197 1.18 17.80 -19.62
N ALA A 198 0.96 19.12 -19.49
CA ALA A 198 1.94 20.05 -18.96
C ALA A 198 2.29 19.70 -17.50
N LEU A 199 1.29 19.37 -16.69
CA LEU A 199 1.48 18.92 -15.30
C LEU A 199 2.30 17.63 -15.20
N MET A 200 2.04 16.65 -16.06
CA MET A 200 2.81 15.41 -16.14
C MET A 200 4.27 15.66 -16.57
N GLY A 201 4.49 16.64 -17.47
CA GLY A 201 5.83 17.09 -17.84
C GLY A 201 6.60 17.66 -16.64
N VAL A 202 5.95 18.52 -15.84
CA VAL A 202 6.52 19.08 -14.61
C VAL A 202 6.78 17.98 -13.57
N GLU A 203 5.85 17.04 -13.40
CA GLU A 203 6.01 15.88 -12.51
C GLU A 203 7.22 15.04 -12.89
N GLY A 204 7.38 14.74 -14.19
CA GLY A 204 8.50 13.99 -14.73
C GLY A 204 9.84 14.70 -14.52
N ALA A 205 9.89 16.03 -14.74
CA ALA A 205 11.08 16.84 -14.49
C ALA A 205 11.46 16.84 -13.00
N ALA A 206 10.48 16.98 -12.10
CA ALA A 206 10.69 16.92 -10.66
C ALA A 206 11.18 15.54 -10.19
N ALA A 207 10.62 14.47 -10.74
CA ALA A 207 11.06 13.11 -10.46
C ALA A 207 12.51 12.88 -10.94
N ALA A 208 12.86 13.36 -12.13
CA ALA A 208 14.24 13.28 -12.65
C ALA A 208 15.23 14.05 -11.77
N GLU A 209 14.86 15.24 -11.29
CA GLU A 209 15.68 16.03 -10.39
C GLU A 209 15.87 15.34 -9.03
N ALA A 210 14.80 14.82 -8.44
CA ALA A 210 14.86 14.09 -7.19
C ALA A 210 15.78 12.85 -7.30
N PHE A 211 15.61 12.03 -8.34
CA PHE A 211 16.44 10.83 -8.53
C PHE A 211 17.88 11.12 -8.94
N ARG A 212 18.18 12.26 -9.56
CA ARG A 212 19.56 12.71 -9.78
C ARG A 212 20.26 13.03 -8.47
N ALA A 213 19.56 13.58 -7.50
CA ALA A 213 20.10 13.87 -6.16
C ALA A 213 20.16 12.65 -5.24
N TRP A 214 19.45 11.57 -5.56
CA TRP A 214 19.28 10.39 -4.71
C TRP A 214 20.60 9.68 -4.35
N PRO A 215 21.62 9.51 -5.24
CA PRO A 215 22.90 8.90 -4.88
C PRO A 215 23.59 9.56 -3.70
N ALA A 216 23.46 10.87 -3.54
CA ALA A 216 24.03 11.61 -2.41
C ALA A 216 23.33 11.30 -1.07
N LEU A 217 22.17 10.64 -1.08
CA LEU A 217 21.46 10.21 0.13
C LEU A 217 21.96 8.86 0.65
N LEU A 218 22.70 8.11 -0.16
CA LEU A 218 23.29 6.84 0.23
C LEU A 218 24.62 7.09 0.94
N ALA A 219 24.83 6.38 2.06
CA ALA A 219 26.12 6.42 2.75
C ALA A 219 27.21 5.78 1.86
N PRO A 220 28.45 6.31 1.87
CA PRO A 220 29.50 5.90 0.92
C PRO A 220 29.87 4.43 0.96
N ASP A 221 29.76 3.79 2.11
CA ASP A 221 30.24 2.43 2.38
C ASP A 221 29.11 1.39 2.49
N THR A 222 27.97 1.65 1.87
CA THR A 222 26.82 0.72 1.88
C THR A 222 27.01 -0.49 0.98
N GLY A 223 27.93 -0.44 0.04
CA GLY A 223 28.10 -1.46 -1.01
C GLY A 223 27.06 -1.41 -2.12
N PHE A 224 26.08 -0.49 -2.05
CA PHE A 224 25.06 -0.31 -3.08
C PHE A 224 25.33 0.94 -3.93
N ARG A 225 25.04 0.81 -5.23
CA ARG A 225 25.06 1.92 -6.19
C ARG A 225 23.66 2.20 -6.70
N PHE A 226 23.39 3.44 -7.01
CA PHE A 226 22.13 3.88 -7.63
C PHE A 226 22.45 4.93 -8.69
N GLU A 227 22.28 4.56 -9.96
CA GLU A 227 22.59 5.43 -11.11
C GLU A 227 21.35 6.14 -11.66
N GLY A 228 20.17 5.75 -11.17
CA GLY A 228 18.90 6.31 -11.59
C GLY A 228 17.75 5.35 -11.44
N ARG A 229 16.53 5.83 -11.69
CA ARG A 229 15.33 5.02 -11.51
C ARG A 229 15.03 4.11 -12.70
N VAL A 230 15.25 2.80 -12.54
CA VAL A 230 14.86 1.74 -13.47
C VAL A 230 13.69 0.96 -12.89
N ARG A 231 12.58 0.84 -13.64
CA ARG A 231 11.31 0.34 -13.09
C ARG A 231 10.94 -1.08 -13.52
N ARG A 232 11.21 -1.46 -14.77
CA ARG A 232 10.67 -2.70 -15.35
C ARG A 232 11.64 -3.34 -16.35
N PRO A 233 12.27 -4.39 -15.94
CA PRO A 233 12.49 -4.85 -14.57
C PRO A 233 13.51 -3.96 -13.83
N PRO A 234 13.53 -3.94 -12.49
CA PRO A 234 14.63 -3.33 -11.75
C PRO A 234 15.92 -4.14 -11.99
N THR A 235 17.05 -3.44 -12.24
CA THR A 235 18.33 -4.04 -12.58
C THR A 235 19.38 -3.92 -11.48
N ASP A 236 19.04 -3.28 -10.38
CA ASP A 236 19.89 -3.12 -9.21
C ASP A 236 19.10 -3.25 -7.90
N PRO A 237 19.77 -3.53 -6.79
CA PRO A 237 19.15 -3.72 -5.48
C PRO A 237 18.29 -2.55 -4.99
N VAL A 238 18.76 -1.31 -5.18
CA VAL A 238 18.04 -0.11 -4.71
C VAL A 238 16.73 0.06 -5.49
N ASN A 239 16.77 -0.13 -6.81
CA ASN A 239 15.58 -0.11 -7.65
C ASN A 239 14.60 -1.24 -7.33
N ALA A 240 15.10 -2.42 -6.95
CA ALA A 240 14.26 -3.53 -6.49
C ALA A 240 13.53 -3.17 -5.17
N LEU A 241 14.26 -2.62 -4.19
CA LEU A 241 13.69 -2.13 -2.92
C LEU A 241 12.63 -1.05 -3.16
N LEU A 242 12.94 -0.02 -3.95
CA LEU A 242 12.00 1.06 -4.28
C LEU A 242 10.74 0.53 -4.96
N SER A 243 10.89 -0.41 -5.90
CA SER A 243 9.74 -0.97 -6.63
C SER A 243 8.81 -1.74 -5.70
N TYR A 244 9.38 -2.55 -4.80
CA TYR A 244 8.59 -3.30 -3.82
C TYR A 244 7.95 -2.35 -2.78
N ALA A 245 8.70 -1.39 -2.25
CA ALA A 245 8.19 -0.41 -1.29
C ALA A 245 7.01 0.40 -1.87
N TYR A 246 7.11 0.84 -3.12
CA TYR A 246 6.01 1.55 -3.78
C TYR A 246 4.77 0.65 -3.96
N ALA A 247 4.96 -0.64 -4.25
CA ALA A 247 3.84 -1.57 -4.34
C ALA A 247 3.13 -1.77 -2.99
N VAL A 248 3.89 -1.80 -1.89
CA VAL A 248 3.33 -1.90 -0.52
C VAL A 248 2.55 -0.62 -0.18
N VAL A 249 3.14 0.55 -0.39
CA VAL A 249 2.49 1.84 -0.10
C VAL A 249 1.25 2.08 -0.97
N ALA A 250 1.29 1.69 -2.26
CA ALA A 250 0.12 1.76 -3.13
C ALA A 250 -1.05 0.92 -2.60
N GLY A 251 -0.76 -0.19 -1.94
CA GLY A 251 -1.80 -1.00 -1.30
C GLY A 251 -2.50 -0.29 -0.15
N GLU A 252 -1.77 0.40 0.71
CA GLU A 252 -2.37 1.20 1.79
C GLU A 252 -3.21 2.35 1.22
N ALA A 253 -2.71 3.02 0.18
CA ALA A 253 -3.46 4.07 -0.50
C ALA A 253 -4.76 3.55 -1.14
N LEU A 254 -4.76 2.31 -1.67
CA LEU A 254 -5.94 1.66 -2.19
C LEU A 254 -6.97 1.40 -1.08
N VAL A 255 -6.51 0.90 0.08
CA VAL A 255 -7.38 0.69 1.25
C VAL A 255 -7.97 2.01 1.74
N ALA A 256 -7.16 3.07 1.82
CA ALA A 256 -7.64 4.38 2.24
C ALA A 256 -8.68 4.97 1.28
N ALA A 257 -8.48 4.85 -0.04
CA ALA A 257 -9.47 5.26 -1.03
C ALA A 257 -10.79 4.48 -0.87
N ALA A 258 -10.70 3.16 -0.70
CA ALA A 258 -11.87 2.29 -0.52
C ALA A 258 -12.61 2.58 0.80
N ALA A 259 -11.87 2.82 1.89
CA ALA A 259 -12.43 3.21 3.19
C ALA A 259 -13.18 4.56 3.11
N ALA A 260 -12.69 5.49 2.29
CA ALA A 260 -13.37 6.75 1.96
C ALA A 260 -14.52 6.56 0.95
N ARG A 261 -14.87 5.31 0.58
CA ARG A 261 -15.92 4.94 -0.39
C ARG A 261 -15.71 5.44 -1.81
N LEU A 262 -14.51 5.95 -2.13
CA LEU A 262 -14.08 6.30 -3.48
C LEU A 262 -13.80 5.05 -4.30
N ASP A 263 -13.86 5.17 -5.63
CA ASP A 263 -13.37 4.14 -6.54
C ASP A 263 -11.83 4.23 -6.66
N PRO A 264 -11.07 3.24 -6.17
CA PRO A 264 -9.61 3.29 -6.23
C PRO A 264 -9.03 3.27 -7.64
N PHE A 265 -9.82 2.87 -8.65
CA PHE A 265 -9.37 2.72 -10.03
C PHE A 265 -9.57 3.96 -10.88
N VAL A 266 -10.39 4.93 -10.44
CA VAL A 266 -10.65 6.20 -11.14
C VAL A 266 -9.87 7.33 -10.49
N GLY A 267 -8.78 7.74 -11.13
CA GLY A 267 -7.84 8.76 -10.64
C GLY A 267 -7.87 10.05 -11.45
N PHE A 268 -7.20 11.07 -10.95
CA PHE A 268 -7.16 12.40 -11.56
C PHE A 268 -5.85 12.66 -12.31
N LEU A 269 -4.72 12.24 -11.76
CA LEU A 269 -3.39 12.36 -12.39
C LEU A 269 -3.09 11.17 -13.29
N HIS A 270 -3.18 9.96 -12.74
CA HIS A 270 -2.87 8.75 -13.47
C HIS A 270 -4.02 8.35 -14.41
N ALA A 271 -3.66 7.99 -15.66
CA ALA A 271 -4.62 7.47 -16.62
C ALA A 271 -5.19 6.11 -16.17
N GLU A 272 -6.47 5.93 -16.38
CA GLU A 272 -7.17 4.67 -16.18
C GLU A 272 -6.63 3.60 -17.14
N ARG A 273 -6.40 2.41 -16.61
CA ARG A 273 -6.03 1.21 -17.36
C ARG A 273 -6.59 -0.01 -16.63
N PRO A 274 -7.01 -1.06 -17.35
CA PRO A 274 -7.49 -2.29 -16.72
C PRO A 274 -6.53 -2.80 -15.63
N GLY A 275 -7.05 -3.02 -14.43
CA GLY A 275 -6.29 -3.52 -13.28
C GLY A 275 -5.33 -2.51 -12.62
N ARG A 276 -5.30 -1.24 -13.06
CA ARG A 276 -4.45 -0.21 -12.47
C ARG A 276 -5.26 0.67 -11.51
N PRO A 277 -4.96 0.69 -10.22
CA PRO A 277 -5.68 1.50 -9.23
C PRO A 277 -5.22 2.97 -9.31
N ALA A 278 -5.74 3.73 -10.27
CA ALA A 278 -5.26 5.06 -10.63
C ALA A 278 -5.35 6.07 -9.46
N LEU A 279 -6.46 6.10 -8.71
CA LEU A 279 -6.60 6.98 -7.54
C LEU A 279 -5.64 6.58 -6.40
N ALA A 280 -5.47 5.28 -6.16
CA ALA A 280 -4.51 4.82 -5.16
C ALA A 280 -3.08 5.26 -5.52
N LEU A 281 -2.73 5.27 -6.82
CA LEU A 281 -1.44 5.79 -7.28
C LEU A 281 -1.35 7.31 -7.09
N ASP A 282 -2.43 8.08 -7.28
CA ASP A 282 -2.46 9.51 -7.03
C ASP A 282 -2.23 9.82 -5.54
N LEU A 283 -2.97 9.15 -4.65
CA LEU A 283 -2.81 9.27 -3.20
C LEU A 283 -1.42 8.84 -2.71
N MET A 284 -0.80 7.87 -3.37
CA MET A 284 0.53 7.39 -3.02
C MET A 284 1.64 8.39 -3.36
N GLU A 285 1.46 9.27 -4.34
CA GLU A 285 2.57 10.10 -4.86
C GLU A 285 3.34 10.86 -3.77
N PRO A 286 2.72 11.59 -2.82
CA PRO A 286 3.47 12.23 -1.74
C PRO A 286 4.10 11.23 -0.77
N LEU A 287 3.49 10.06 -0.59
CA LEU A 287 3.93 9.02 0.34
C LEU A 287 5.17 8.26 -0.15
N ARG A 288 5.56 8.42 -1.41
CA ARG A 288 6.81 7.86 -1.93
C ARG A 288 7.99 8.33 -1.10
N ALA A 289 8.15 9.64 -0.96
CA ALA A 289 9.22 10.23 -0.16
C ALA A 289 8.98 10.05 1.35
N ILE A 290 7.72 10.19 1.81
CA ILE A 290 7.36 10.16 3.22
C ILE A 290 7.59 8.78 3.84
N VAL A 291 7.23 7.73 3.15
CA VAL A 291 7.25 6.35 3.66
C VAL A 291 8.25 5.48 2.91
N ALA A 292 8.04 5.26 1.61
CA ALA A 292 8.77 4.24 0.85
C ALA A 292 10.26 4.54 0.72
N GLU A 293 10.63 5.74 0.24
CA GLU A 293 12.02 6.11 0.01
C GLU A 293 12.81 6.23 1.32
N ARG A 294 12.18 6.76 2.37
CA ARG A 294 12.79 6.83 3.71
C ARG A 294 13.05 5.44 4.29
N ALA A 295 12.15 4.48 4.09
CA ALA A 295 12.32 3.10 4.51
C ALA A 295 13.53 2.46 3.77
N VAL A 296 13.60 2.61 2.46
CA VAL A 296 14.71 2.10 1.65
C VAL A 296 16.03 2.73 2.06
N LEU A 297 16.10 4.05 2.18
CA LEU A 297 17.30 4.77 2.63
C LEU A 297 17.78 4.32 4.01
N ARG A 298 16.85 4.05 4.94
CA ARG A 298 17.24 3.56 6.26
C ARG A 298 17.82 2.16 6.20
N LEU A 299 17.17 1.22 5.48
CA LEU A 299 17.66 -0.14 5.34
C LEU A 299 19.08 -0.17 4.75
N VAL A 300 19.30 0.59 3.69
CA VAL A 300 20.58 0.66 3.00
C VAL A 300 21.63 1.34 3.87
N ASN A 301 21.37 2.55 4.37
CA ASN A 301 22.34 3.36 5.11
C ASN A 301 22.68 2.79 6.49
N ARG A 302 21.78 1.99 7.09
CA ARG A 302 22.02 1.29 8.35
C ARG A 302 22.58 -0.12 8.15
N LYS A 303 22.88 -0.51 6.90
CA LYS A 303 23.42 -1.84 6.54
C LYS A 303 22.53 -2.99 7.08
N MET A 304 21.21 -2.73 7.13
CA MET A 304 20.22 -3.73 7.53
C MET A 304 19.89 -4.71 6.40
N ILE A 305 20.45 -4.48 5.22
CA ILE A 305 20.30 -5.28 4.01
C ILE A 305 21.66 -5.39 3.30
N ALA A 306 21.94 -6.53 2.72
CA ALA A 306 23.22 -6.83 2.08
C ALA A 306 23.01 -7.47 0.69
N ALA A 307 24.08 -7.65 -0.08
CA ALA A 307 24.00 -8.17 -1.45
C ALA A 307 23.33 -9.56 -1.54
N HIS A 308 23.53 -10.44 -0.55
CA HIS A 308 22.93 -11.78 -0.51
C HIS A 308 21.41 -11.77 -0.27
N ASP A 309 20.83 -10.61 0.07
CA ASP A 309 19.39 -10.43 0.22
C ASP A 309 18.64 -10.26 -1.12
N PHE A 310 19.37 -10.28 -2.22
CA PHE A 310 18.81 -10.09 -3.55
C PHE A 310 19.06 -11.32 -4.43
N LEU A 311 18.08 -11.58 -5.29
CA LEU A 311 18.11 -12.64 -6.27
C LEU A 311 18.18 -12.01 -7.66
N GLN A 312 19.11 -12.46 -8.48
CA GLN A 312 19.26 -12.01 -9.86
C GLN A 312 18.77 -13.12 -10.80
N SER A 313 17.90 -12.77 -11.75
CA SER A 313 17.48 -13.67 -12.81
C SER A 313 18.47 -13.68 -13.97
N ASP A 314 18.41 -14.70 -14.84
CA ASP A 314 19.24 -14.80 -16.06
C ASP A 314 19.08 -13.58 -17.00
N GLY A 315 17.91 -12.91 -16.97
CA GLY A 315 17.62 -11.69 -17.70
C GLY A 315 18.11 -10.40 -17.01
N GLY A 316 18.92 -10.50 -15.94
CA GLY A 316 19.48 -9.36 -15.22
C GLY A 316 18.50 -8.63 -14.29
N ALA A 317 17.27 -9.11 -14.15
CA ALA A 317 16.31 -8.54 -13.21
C ALA A 317 16.67 -8.90 -11.77
N VAL A 318 16.61 -7.90 -10.87
CA VAL A 318 16.91 -8.05 -9.45
C VAL A 318 15.60 -8.08 -8.65
N SER A 319 15.46 -9.06 -7.76
CA SER A 319 14.34 -9.21 -6.85
C SER A 319 14.79 -9.40 -5.41
N LEU A 320 13.89 -9.23 -4.45
CA LEU A 320 14.19 -9.37 -3.02
C LEU A 320 13.97 -10.82 -2.56
N SER A 321 14.87 -11.31 -1.72
CA SER A 321 14.66 -12.53 -0.94
C SER A 321 13.46 -12.38 -0.01
N LEU A 322 12.96 -13.47 0.55
CA LEU A 322 11.86 -13.42 1.52
C LEU A 322 12.22 -12.57 2.74
N ASP A 323 13.44 -12.73 3.27
CA ASP A 323 13.89 -11.99 4.45
C ASP A 323 14.11 -10.51 4.17
N ALA A 324 14.59 -10.16 2.97
CA ALA A 324 14.65 -8.76 2.52
C ALA A 324 13.25 -8.12 2.48
N ARG A 325 12.26 -8.85 1.95
CA ARG A 325 10.85 -8.38 1.92
C ARG A 325 10.30 -8.16 3.31
N LYS A 326 10.51 -9.09 4.25
CA LYS A 326 10.09 -8.95 5.65
C LYS A 326 10.71 -7.72 6.31
N ARG A 327 12.04 -7.54 6.16
CA ARG A 327 12.74 -6.37 6.71
C ARG A 327 12.27 -5.05 6.11
N LEU A 328 12.03 -5.01 4.80
CA LEU A 328 11.51 -3.82 4.14
C LEU A 328 10.10 -3.47 4.61
N VAL A 329 9.21 -4.45 4.73
CA VAL A 329 7.85 -4.22 5.23
C VAL A 329 7.87 -3.76 6.69
N ALA A 330 8.70 -4.35 7.55
CA ALA A 330 8.85 -3.92 8.93
C ALA A 330 9.33 -2.46 9.04
N GLU A 331 10.27 -2.06 8.18
CA GLU A 331 10.73 -0.67 8.13
C GLU A 331 9.67 0.29 7.58
N ILE A 332 8.88 -0.14 6.59
CA ILE A 332 7.72 0.61 6.08
C ILE A 332 6.69 0.81 7.22
N GLU A 333 6.40 -0.24 8.00
CA GLU A 333 5.49 -0.16 9.15
C GLU A 333 6.00 0.85 10.19
N THR A 334 7.31 0.86 10.45
CA THR A 334 7.95 1.87 11.31
C THR A 334 7.73 3.29 10.77
N ARG A 335 7.81 3.51 9.45
CA ARG A 335 7.55 4.84 8.84
C ARG A 335 6.09 5.25 8.95
N TRP A 336 5.16 4.30 8.77
CA TRP A 336 3.74 4.56 8.95
C TRP A 336 3.38 5.05 10.36
N SER A 337 4.04 4.49 11.38
CA SER A 337 3.80 4.80 12.79
C SER A 337 4.50 6.08 13.27
N GLU A 338 5.30 6.75 12.43
CA GLU A 338 5.90 8.03 12.79
C GLU A 338 4.84 9.13 12.88
N PRO A 339 5.05 10.12 13.76
CA PRO A 339 4.15 11.26 13.88
C PRO A 339 4.01 12.03 12.56
N ALA A 340 2.76 12.28 12.16
CA ALA A 340 2.42 13.15 11.04
C ALA A 340 2.41 14.62 11.49
N PRO A 341 2.48 15.59 10.53
CA PRO A 341 2.36 17.00 10.84
C PRO A 341 1.08 17.35 11.61
N ALA A 342 1.14 18.39 12.45
CA ALA A 342 0.03 18.82 13.31
C ALA A 342 -1.26 19.18 12.54
N VAL A 343 -1.18 19.45 11.22
CA VAL A 343 -2.35 19.68 10.35
C VAL A 343 -3.32 18.49 10.33
N PHE A 344 -2.86 17.30 10.70
CA PHE A 344 -3.68 16.09 10.84
C PHE A 344 -4.17 15.83 12.27
N GLY A 345 -3.86 16.72 13.20
CA GLY A 345 -4.18 16.58 14.63
C GLY A 345 -3.01 16.03 15.45
N THR A 346 -2.99 16.38 16.72
CA THR A 346 -1.94 15.95 17.65
C THR A 346 -1.96 14.42 17.86
N GLY A 347 -0.79 13.80 17.86
CA GLY A 347 -0.65 12.35 18.10
C GLY A 347 -1.06 11.45 16.93
N ARG A 348 -1.35 12.01 15.75
CA ARG A 348 -1.64 11.22 14.55
C ARG A 348 -0.35 10.78 13.87
N ASP A 349 -0.37 9.56 13.35
CA ASP A 349 0.69 8.98 12.54
C ASP A 349 0.42 9.17 11.03
N TRP A 350 1.41 8.84 10.19
CA TRP A 350 1.28 8.97 8.74
C TRP A 350 0.19 8.08 8.14
N ARG A 351 -0.10 6.93 8.77
CA ARG A 351 -1.17 6.05 8.31
C ARG A 351 -2.54 6.70 8.55
N SER A 352 -2.78 7.22 9.75
CA SER A 352 -4.00 7.97 10.06
C SER A 352 -4.15 9.21 9.17
N ALA A 353 -3.04 9.90 8.87
CA ALA A 353 -3.02 11.03 7.96
C ALA A 353 -3.47 10.67 6.54
N LEU A 354 -3.05 9.50 6.01
CA LEU A 354 -3.49 9.01 4.69
C LEU A 354 -5.02 8.79 4.67
N PHE A 355 -5.58 8.17 5.70
CA PHE A 355 -7.02 7.92 5.76
C PHE A 355 -7.83 9.22 5.88
N GLN A 356 -7.35 10.17 6.68
CA GLN A 356 -7.97 11.50 6.76
C GLN A 356 -7.88 12.26 5.44
N GLU A 357 -6.79 12.10 4.70
CA GLU A 357 -6.62 12.74 3.41
C GLU A 357 -7.56 12.14 2.35
N ALA A 358 -7.74 10.83 2.34
CA ALA A 358 -8.70 10.18 1.47
C ALA A 358 -10.15 10.59 1.79
N ALA A 359 -10.50 10.74 3.07
CA ALA A 359 -11.80 11.26 3.50
C ALA A 359 -12.00 12.72 3.08
N ALA A 360 -11.01 13.58 3.29
CA ALA A 360 -11.06 14.99 2.85
C ALA A 360 -11.20 15.13 1.33
N LEU A 361 -10.56 14.24 0.55
CA LEU A 361 -10.76 14.17 -0.90
C LEU A 361 -12.21 13.79 -1.24
N ALA A 362 -12.77 12.79 -0.55
CA ALA A 362 -14.15 12.37 -0.76
C ALA A 362 -15.15 13.51 -0.47
N ASP A 363 -14.96 14.26 0.61
CA ASP A 363 -15.77 15.42 0.96
C ASP A 363 -15.65 16.53 -0.10
N ALA A 364 -14.42 16.86 -0.52
CA ALA A 364 -14.20 17.86 -1.57
C ALA A 364 -14.85 17.46 -2.92
N ILE A 365 -14.85 16.17 -3.25
CA ILE A 365 -15.52 15.65 -4.45
C ILE A 365 -17.05 15.77 -4.30
N ARG A 366 -17.61 15.39 -3.15
CA ARG A 366 -19.05 15.45 -2.87
C ARG A 366 -19.57 16.88 -2.94
N ASP A 367 -18.85 17.80 -2.33
CA ASP A 367 -19.26 19.21 -2.19
C ASP A 367 -18.90 20.07 -3.41
N GLY A 368 -18.15 19.52 -4.37
CA GLY A 368 -17.63 20.30 -5.50
C GLY A 368 -16.55 21.30 -5.11
N ALA A 369 -15.96 21.16 -3.92
CA ALA A 369 -15.00 22.10 -3.35
C ALA A 369 -13.57 21.89 -3.91
N PRO A 370 -12.68 22.91 -3.81
CA PRO A 370 -11.26 22.74 -4.06
C PRO A 370 -10.63 21.77 -3.05
N PHE A 371 -9.66 20.97 -3.52
CA PHE A 371 -8.88 20.08 -2.68
C PHE A 371 -7.39 20.43 -2.73
N ALA A 372 -6.76 20.48 -1.57
CA ALA A 372 -5.31 20.65 -1.45
C ALA A 372 -4.73 19.50 -0.62
N CYS A 373 -3.92 18.65 -1.26
CA CYS A 373 -3.28 17.53 -0.57
C CYS A 373 -2.33 18.05 0.51
N ARG A 374 -2.56 17.60 1.75
CA ARG A 374 -1.79 18.01 2.96
C ARG A 374 -0.66 17.04 3.30
N LEU A 375 -0.59 15.88 2.63
CA LEU A 375 0.47 14.89 2.82
C LEU A 375 1.80 15.46 2.31
N ARG A 376 2.54 16.14 3.18
CA ARG A 376 3.83 16.76 2.84
C ARG A 376 4.86 16.48 3.93
N LEU A 377 6.05 16.08 3.52
CA LEU A 377 7.18 15.95 4.43
C LEU A 377 7.77 17.34 4.70
N PRO A 378 7.76 17.83 5.95
CA PRO A 378 8.23 19.16 6.30
C PRO A 378 9.76 19.30 6.14
#